data_8d8fa1b283e104c917c710face600314
#
_entry.id   8d8fa1b283e104c917c710face600314
#
_cell.length_a   1.000
_cell.length_b   1.000
_cell.length_c   1.000
_cell.angle_alpha   90.00
_cell.angle_beta   90.00
_cell.angle_gamma   90.00
#
_symmetry.space_group_name_H-M   'P 1'
#
loop_
_entity.id
_entity.type
_entity.pdbx_description
1 polymer ?
#
loop_
_entity_poly.entity_id
_entity_poly.type
_entity_poly.pdbx_seq_one_letter_code
_entity_poly.pdbx_strand_id
1 'polypeptide(L)'
;TVDVEERMYAAGRIPGNFFRREGRPTTDAILTCRLIDRPLRPSFVAGLRNEVQIIVTMLSLRPGDIYDCVAINAASCSTQLAGLPFSGPVGGVRIALIPTEDNPEGQWVCFPTVEQLKMAVFNMAVAGRIVSEDDGTGKPEIAIMMVEAGATEDVVELVAGGAQAPTETVVAGGLEAAKPFIAQLCH
;
A
#
# COMPACT_ATOMS: atom_id res chain seq x y z
N THR A 1 17.37 3.39 -6.32
CA THR A 1 17.38 2.58 -5.08
C THR A 1 16.28 3.08 -4.15
N VAL A 2 15.66 2.18 -3.40
CA VAL A 2 14.68 2.52 -2.37
C VAL A 2 15.10 1.84 -1.08
N ASP A 3 15.16 2.63 -0.01
CA ASP A 3 15.52 2.17 1.32
C ASP A 3 14.45 2.60 2.33
N VAL A 4 14.08 1.70 3.25
CA VAL A 4 13.15 1.98 4.34
C VAL A 4 13.86 1.76 5.66
N GLU A 5 13.89 2.81 6.48
CA GLU A 5 14.54 2.82 7.78
C GLU A 5 13.52 2.77 8.91
N GLU A 6 13.38 1.59 9.50
CA GLU A 6 12.59 1.40 10.71
C GLU A 6 13.46 1.66 11.92
N ARG A 7 13.36 2.86 12.48
CA ARG A 7 14.12 3.24 13.67
C ARG A 7 13.39 2.84 14.94
N MET A 8 14.10 2.34 15.93
CA MET A 8 13.53 1.93 17.22
C MET A 8 12.81 3.06 17.93
N TYR A 9 13.31 4.28 17.81
CA TYR A 9 12.67 5.45 18.41
C TYR A 9 11.25 5.72 17.84
N ALA A 10 10.99 5.33 16.60
CA ALA A 10 9.67 5.47 16.01
C ALA A 10 8.60 4.68 16.76
N ALA A 11 8.96 3.55 17.36
CA ALA A 11 8.11 2.73 18.21
C ALA A 11 8.29 3.03 19.70
N GLY A 12 8.94 4.16 20.07
CA GLY A 12 9.21 4.54 21.46
C GLY A 12 10.23 3.64 22.16
N ARG A 13 11.09 2.97 21.41
CA ARG A 13 12.09 2.05 21.94
C ARG A 13 13.49 2.64 21.84
N ILE A 14 14.31 2.39 22.86
CA ILE A 14 15.73 2.77 22.82
C ILE A 14 16.52 1.59 22.23
N PRO A 15 17.45 1.84 21.30
CA PRO A 15 18.38 0.83 20.81
C PRO A 15 19.08 0.18 22.02
N GLY A 16 18.95 -1.14 22.13
CA GLY A 16 19.38 -1.85 23.31
C GLY A 16 20.85 -2.23 23.30
N ASN A 17 21.18 -3.30 24.00
CA ASN A 17 22.51 -3.86 24.13
C ASN A 17 23.03 -4.45 22.79
N PHE A 18 24.19 -5.12 22.85
CA PHE A 18 24.88 -5.74 21.71
C PHE A 18 23.97 -6.57 20.78
N PHE A 19 22.93 -7.22 21.29
CA PHE A 19 22.02 -8.07 20.51
C PHE A 19 20.84 -7.31 19.85
N ARG A 20 20.60 -6.06 20.19
CA ARG A 20 19.50 -5.22 19.68
C ARG A 20 20.04 -3.97 19.02
N ARG A 21 20.97 -4.14 18.09
CA ARG A 21 21.52 -3.02 17.31
C ARG A 21 20.64 -2.75 16.11
N GLU A 22 20.45 -1.48 15.81
CA GLU A 22 19.97 -1.04 14.51
C GLU A 22 21.07 -1.30 13.48
N GLY A 23 20.83 -2.15 12.52
CA GLY A 23 21.87 -2.48 11.53
C GLY A 23 21.29 -2.98 10.22
N ARG A 24 20.52 -4.05 10.27
CA ARG A 24 19.90 -4.62 9.07
C ARG A 24 18.43 -4.26 9.02
N PRO A 25 17.89 -3.91 7.82
CA PRO A 25 16.46 -3.76 7.62
C PRO A 25 15.72 -5.05 8.00
N THR A 26 14.52 -4.91 8.53
CA THR A 26 13.62 -6.05 8.76
C THR A 26 13.13 -6.62 7.42
N THR A 27 12.57 -7.82 7.44
CA THR A 27 11.92 -8.40 6.25
C THR A 27 10.78 -7.50 5.77
N ASP A 28 10.01 -6.91 6.67
CA ASP A 28 8.90 -6.02 6.35
C ASP A 28 9.38 -4.73 5.69
N ALA A 29 10.49 -4.15 6.17
CA ALA A 29 11.12 -2.99 5.53
C ALA A 29 11.58 -3.32 4.11
N ILE A 30 12.18 -4.50 3.88
CA ILE A 30 12.61 -4.94 2.55
C ILE A 30 11.42 -5.14 1.62
N LEU A 31 10.34 -5.74 2.11
CA LEU A 31 9.09 -5.90 1.34
C LEU A 31 8.49 -4.54 1.00
N THR A 32 8.45 -3.62 1.95
CA THR A 32 7.97 -2.24 1.73
C THR A 32 8.83 -1.51 0.69
N CYS A 33 10.16 -1.66 0.71
CA CYS A 33 11.02 -1.13 -0.36
C CYS A 33 10.58 -1.60 -1.74
N ARG A 34 10.24 -2.89 -1.87
CA ARG A 34 9.77 -3.47 -3.14
C ARG A 34 8.40 -2.95 -3.54
N LEU A 35 7.49 -2.76 -2.56
CA LEU A 35 6.17 -2.17 -2.81
C LEU A 35 6.26 -0.72 -3.29
N ILE A 36 7.23 0.05 -2.80
CA ILE A 36 7.51 1.42 -3.27
C ILE A 36 8.12 1.40 -4.67
N ASP A 37 9.14 0.56 -4.89
CA ASP A 37 9.90 0.53 -6.14
C ASP A 37 9.04 0.12 -7.34
N ARG A 38 8.13 -0.84 -7.17
CA ARG A 38 7.30 -1.41 -8.25
C ARG A 38 6.44 -0.38 -8.97
N PRO A 39 5.68 0.51 -8.31
CA PRO A 39 4.89 1.54 -8.99
C PRO A 39 5.70 2.79 -9.35
N LEU A 40 6.75 3.15 -8.59
CA LEU A 40 7.51 4.36 -8.85
C LEU A 40 8.49 4.21 -10.01
N ARG A 41 9.18 3.10 -10.09
CA ARG A 41 10.21 2.87 -11.14
C ARG A 41 9.68 3.09 -12.56
N PRO A 42 8.54 2.50 -12.99
CA PRO A 42 8.02 2.70 -14.33
C PRO A 42 7.44 4.10 -14.55
N SER A 43 7.27 4.91 -13.51
CA SER A 43 6.76 6.28 -13.61
C SER A 43 7.85 7.31 -13.96
N PHE A 44 9.13 6.94 -13.91
CA PHE A 44 10.21 7.81 -14.40
C PHE A 44 10.28 7.77 -15.94
N VAL A 45 10.76 8.89 -16.53
CA VAL A 45 10.90 8.95 -17.98
C VAL A 45 11.86 7.88 -18.49
N ALA A 46 11.53 7.31 -19.64
CA ALA A 46 12.39 6.33 -20.30
C ALA A 46 13.74 6.98 -20.64
N GLY A 47 14.84 6.25 -20.38
CA GLY A 47 16.19 6.73 -20.65
C GLY A 47 16.86 7.56 -19.53
N LEU A 48 16.20 7.78 -18.41
CA LEU A 48 16.83 8.36 -17.22
C LEU A 48 18.01 7.48 -16.77
N ARG A 49 19.22 8.05 -16.78
CA ARG A 49 20.47 7.37 -16.41
C ARG A 49 21.02 7.81 -15.05
N ASN A 50 20.47 8.90 -14.52
CA ASN A 50 20.85 9.40 -13.21
C ASN A 50 20.47 8.42 -12.12
N GLU A 51 21.31 8.32 -11.11
CA GLU A 51 20.98 7.58 -9.90
C GLU A 51 19.91 8.35 -9.12
N VAL A 52 18.85 7.66 -8.76
CA VAL A 52 17.78 8.16 -7.89
C VAL A 52 17.75 7.30 -6.64
N GLN A 53 17.88 7.91 -5.49
CA GLN A 53 17.77 7.27 -4.19
C GLN A 53 16.57 7.85 -3.44
N ILE A 54 15.70 6.97 -2.96
CA ILE A 54 14.55 7.30 -2.12
C ILE A 54 14.78 6.64 -0.77
N ILE A 55 14.78 7.45 0.29
CA ILE A 55 14.94 6.98 1.67
C ILE A 55 13.67 7.35 2.42
N VAL A 56 12.98 6.34 2.95
CA VAL A 56 11.81 6.52 3.81
C VAL A 56 12.22 6.23 5.25
N THR A 57 12.24 7.26 6.09
CA THR A 57 12.59 7.12 7.51
C THR A 57 11.34 7.20 8.36
N MET A 58 11.09 6.17 9.15
CA MET A 58 9.96 6.11 10.08
C MET A 58 10.27 6.96 11.32
N LEU A 59 9.57 8.09 11.48
CA LEU A 59 9.76 9.00 12.62
C LEU A 59 8.87 8.63 13.81
N SER A 60 7.67 8.11 13.54
CA SER A 60 6.72 7.66 14.56
C SER A 60 5.85 6.56 13.99
N LEU A 61 5.64 5.51 14.76
CA LEU A 61 4.81 4.36 14.39
C LEU A 61 3.89 4.01 15.56
N ARG A 62 2.60 3.96 15.29
CA ARG A 62 1.62 3.42 16.22
C ARG A 62 1.57 1.91 16.07
N PRO A 63 1.73 1.13 17.16
CA PRO A 63 1.53 -0.31 17.11
C PRO A 63 0.12 -0.65 16.60
N GLY A 64 0.06 -1.53 15.59
CA GLY A 64 -1.20 -1.93 14.96
C GLY A 64 -1.56 -1.16 13.69
N ASP A 65 -0.77 -0.18 13.27
CA ASP A 65 -0.92 0.48 11.97
C ASP A 65 0.05 -0.12 10.94
N ILE A 66 -0.39 -0.16 9.68
CA ILE A 66 0.41 -0.63 8.56
C ILE A 66 0.88 0.59 7.77
N TYR A 67 2.18 0.70 7.56
CA TYR A 67 2.80 1.90 6.99
C TYR A 67 3.15 1.78 5.50
N ASP A 68 3.04 0.61 4.89
CA ASP A 68 3.52 0.34 3.54
C ASP A 68 2.94 1.27 2.46
N CYS A 69 1.61 1.42 2.42
CA CYS A 69 0.96 2.34 1.48
C CYS A 69 1.24 3.81 1.81
N VAL A 70 1.37 4.16 3.10
CA VAL A 70 1.79 5.51 3.51
C VAL A 70 3.20 5.80 3.01
N ALA A 71 4.09 4.82 3.06
CA ALA A 71 5.45 4.93 2.54
C ALA A 71 5.48 5.11 1.01
N ILE A 72 4.60 4.43 0.25
CA ILE A 72 4.43 4.66 -1.19
C ILE A 72 4.02 6.12 -1.44
N ASN A 73 3.02 6.61 -0.73
CA ASN A 73 2.50 7.96 -0.90
C ASN A 73 3.55 9.03 -0.54
N ALA A 74 4.29 8.83 0.55
CA ALA A 74 5.37 9.72 0.95
C ALA A 74 6.51 9.75 -0.07
N ALA A 75 6.91 8.59 -0.60
CA ALA A 75 7.94 8.48 -1.63
C ALA A 75 7.50 9.16 -2.94
N SER A 76 6.24 8.98 -3.35
CA SER A 76 5.66 9.63 -4.52
C SER A 76 5.66 11.15 -4.36
N CYS A 77 5.17 11.67 -3.24
CA CYS A 77 5.15 13.09 -2.92
C CYS A 77 6.57 13.68 -2.92
N SER A 78 7.51 13.03 -2.27
CA SER A 78 8.93 13.45 -2.24
C SER A 78 9.54 13.53 -3.64
N THR A 79 9.23 12.54 -4.51
CA THR A 79 9.71 12.51 -5.90
C THR A 79 9.16 13.69 -6.71
N GLN A 80 7.89 14.04 -6.52
CA GLN A 80 7.26 15.20 -7.16
C GLN A 80 7.88 16.51 -6.67
N LEU A 81 8.04 16.68 -5.37
CA LEU A 81 8.63 17.88 -4.77
C LEU A 81 10.09 18.08 -5.19
N ALA A 82 10.82 17.00 -5.43
CA ALA A 82 12.21 17.06 -5.92
C ALA A 82 12.30 17.51 -7.39
N GLY A 83 11.19 17.64 -8.11
CA GLY A 83 11.15 18.05 -9.51
C GLY A 83 11.81 17.06 -10.46
N LEU A 84 11.84 15.78 -10.10
CA LEU A 84 12.38 14.73 -10.97
C LEU A 84 11.46 14.48 -12.18
N PRO A 85 11.99 13.97 -13.31
CA PRO A 85 11.21 13.62 -14.48
C PRO A 85 10.36 12.38 -14.22
N PHE A 86 9.20 12.59 -13.59
CA PHE A 86 8.32 11.60 -13.02
C PHE A 86 6.87 11.82 -13.46
N SER A 87 6.23 10.80 -14.01
CA SER A 87 4.86 10.84 -14.55
C SER A 87 3.84 10.49 -13.47
N GLY A 88 3.98 11.07 -12.28
CA GLY A 88 3.06 10.85 -11.18
C GLY A 88 2.37 12.13 -10.80
N PRO A 89 1.61 12.21 -9.71
CA PRO A 89 1.75 11.39 -8.50
C PRO A 89 1.25 9.95 -8.63
N VAL A 90 1.79 9.09 -7.78
CA VAL A 90 1.34 7.70 -7.57
C VAL A 90 0.70 7.62 -6.20
N GLY A 91 -0.56 7.20 -6.16
CA GLY A 91 -1.28 6.93 -4.91
C GLY A 91 -1.30 5.44 -4.60
N GLY A 92 -1.00 5.08 -3.36
CA GLY A 92 -1.07 3.72 -2.85
C GLY A 92 -2.09 3.59 -1.73
N VAL A 93 -2.93 2.57 -1.80
CA VAL A 93 -3.97 2.27 -0.81
C VAL A 93 -3.99 0.78 -0.49
N ARG A 94 -4.18 0.44 0.79
CA ARG A 94 -4.50 -0.93 1.20
C ARG A 94 -5.98 -1.01 1.47
N ILE A 95 -6.62 -2.01 0.87
CA ILE A 95 -8.04 -2.32 1.09
C ILE A 95 -8.19 -3.75 1.57
N ALA A 96 -9.20 -3.99 2.38
CA ALA A 96 -9.53 -5.32 2.89
C ALA A 96 -11.03 -5.57 2.79
N LEU A 97 -11.40 -6.80 2.46
CA LEU A 97 -12.80 -7.26 2.47
C LEU A 97 -13.09 -7.88 3.83
N ILE A 98 -13.90 -7.20 4.63
CA ILE A 98 -14.22 -7.60 5.99
C ILE A 98 -15.69 -7.99 6.08
N PRO A 99 -16.01 -9.28 6.34
CA PRO A 99 -17.37 -9.70 6.60
C PRO A 99 -17.83 -9.22 7.99
N THR A 100 -19.11 -8.95 8.11
CA THR A 100 -19.77 -8.65 9.38
C THR A 100 -20.98 -9.58 9.54
N GLU A 101 -21.50 -9.70 10.77
CA GLU A 101 -22.70 -10.51 11.03
C GLU A 101 -23.90 -10.08 10.18
N ASP A 102 -24.03 -8.75 9.96
CA ASP A 102 -25.12 -8.17 9.15
C ASP A 102 -24.85 -8.21 7.64
N ASN A 103 -23.59 -8.37 7.23
CA ASN A 103 -23.17 -8.39 5.84
C ASN A 103 -22.09 -9.47 5.59
N PRO A 104 -22.49 -10.73 5.36
CA PRO A 104 -21.55 -11.81 5.06
C PRO A 104 -20.76 -11.63 3.76
N GLU A 105 -21.29 -10.86 2.80
CA GLU A 105 -20.57 -10.51 1.57
C GLU A 105 -19.36 -9.64 1.85
N GLY A 106 -19.34 -8.95 2.99
CA GLY A 106 -18.26 -8.10 3.44
C GLY A 106 -18.34 -6.68 2.92
N GLN A 107 -17.56 -5.81 3.55
CA GLN A 107 -17.39 -4.43 3.17
C GLN A 107 -15.92 -4.14 2.88
N TRP A 108 -15.65 -3.36 1.84
CA TRP A 108 -14.31 -2.86 1.55
C TRP A 108 -13.93 -1.77 2.55
N VAL A 109 -12.87 -2.03 3.30
CA VAL A 109 -12.28 -1.09 4.28
C VAL A 109 -10.95 -0.60 3.74
N CYS A 110 -10.79 0.73 3.67
CA CYS A 110 -9.58 1.39 3.22
C CYS A 110 -8.66 1.67 4.41
N PHE A 111 -7.36 1.44 4.26
CA PHE A 111 -6.34 1.57 5.31
C PHE A 111 -6.70 0.78 6.59
N PRO A 112 -6.95 -0.53 6.46
CA PRO A 112 -7.33 -1.36 7.61
C PRO A 112 -6.20 -1.43 8.64
N THR A 113 -6.57 -1.53 9.92
CA THR A 113 -5.62 -1.85 10.99
C THR A 113 -5.23 -3.32 10.95
N VAL A 114 -4.15 -3.69 11.66
CA VAL A 114 -3.74 -5.10 11.80
C VAL A 114 -4.86 -5.97 12.39
N GLU A 115 -5.65 -5.43 13.33
CA GLU A 115 -6.79 -6.15 13.91
C GLU A 115 -7.90 -6.40 12.89
N GLN A 116 -8.20 -5.39 12.08
CA GLN A 116 -9.17 -5.51 10.99
C GLN A 116 -8.72 -6.50 9.92
N LEU A 117 -7.41 -6.56 9.61
CA LEU A 117 -6.88 -7.54 8.66
C LEU A 117 -7.05 -8.98 9.13
N LYS A 118 -7.02 -9.26 10.43
CA LYS A 118 -7.27 -10.61 10.96
C LYS A 118 -8.70 -11.10 10.70
N MET A 119 -9.65 -10.16 10.62
CA MET A 119 -11.05 -10.47 10.33
C MET A 119 -11.36 -10.46 8.82
N ALA A 120 -10.42 -10.02 8.00
CA ALA A 120 -10.63 -9.91 6.57
C ALA A 120 -10.50 -11.26 5.88
N VAL A 121 -11.32 -11.50 4.88
CA VAL A 121 -11.21 -12.68 4.00
C VAL A 121 -10.06 -12.49 3.02
N PHE A 122 -9.88 -11.24 2.57
CA PHE A 122 -8.95 -10.87 1.52
C PHE A 122 -8.47 -9.44 1.72
N ASN A 123 -7.21 -9.18 1.40
CA ASN A 123 -6.68 -7.83 1.38
C ASN A 123 -5.75 -7.61 0.18
N MET A 124 -5.63 -6.36 -0.24
CA MET A 124 -4.69 -5.99 -1.29
C MET A 124 -4.14 -4.58 -1.06
N ALA A 125 -2.86 -4.40 -1.37
CA ALA A 125 -2.25 -3.10 -1.58
C ALA A 125 -2.28 -2.80 -3.09
N VAL A 126 -2.86 -1.66 -3.44
CA VAL A 126 -3.04 -1.22 -4.82
C VAL A 126 -2.37 0.14 -4.98
N ALA A 127 -1.56 0.29 -6.03
CA ALA A 127 -1.01 1.59 -6.37
C ALA A 127 -1.33 1.93 -7.83
N GLY A 128 -1.64 3.18 -8.07
CA GLY A 128 -2.00 3.70 -9.38
C GLY A 128 -1.78 5.19 -9.51
N ARG A 129 -2.09 5.72 -10.67
CA ARG A 129 -2.00 7.16 -10.98
C ARG A 129 -3.17 7.59 -11.84
N ILE A 130 -3.46 8.88 -11.84
CA ILE A 130 -4.40 9.49 -12.79
C ILE A 130 -3.71 9.55 -14.17
N VAL A 131 -4.40 9.06 -15.20
CA VAL A 131 -3.95 9.14 -16.60
C VAL A 131 -4.81 10.11 -17.41
N SER A 132 -6.04 10.34 -17.00
CA SER A 132 -6.95 11.34 -17.56
C SER A 132 -7.80 11.91 -16.43
N GLU A 133 -8.10 13.21 -16.49
CA GLU A 133 -8.98 13.86 -15.54
C GLU A 133 -10.47 13.50 -15.74
N ASP A 134 -10.80 12.97 -16.88
CA ASP A 134 -12.16 12.52 -17.24
C ASP A 134 -12.11 11.23 -18.06
N ASP A 135 -12.73 10.17 -17.56
CA ASP A 135 -12.91 8.89 -18.24
C ASP A 135 -14.12 8.85 -19.19
N GLY A 136 -14.77 10.00 -19.39
CA GLY A 136 -16.02 10.16 -20.15
C GLY A 136 -17.27 10.07 -19.28
N THR A 137 -17.12 9.81 -17.98
CA THR A 137 -18.23 9.78 -16.99
C THR A 137 -18.12 10.89 -15.95
N GLY A 138 -17.16 11.81 -16.11
CA GLY A 138 -16.87 12.89 -15.15
C GLY A 138 -16.04 12.44 -13.95
N LYS A 139 -15.34 11.31 -14.08
CA LYS A 139 -14.43 10.77 -13.05
C LYS A 139 -13.02 10.64 -13.60
N PRO A 140 -11.99 10.76 -12.77
CA PRO A 140 -10.63 10.55 -13.23
C PRO A 140 -10.41 9.07 -13.62
N GLU A 141 -9.76 8.87 -14.74
CA GLU A 141 -9.29 7.55 -15.17
C GLU A 141 -8.03 7.17 -14.41
N ILE A 142 -8.08 6.04 -13.70
CA ILE A 142 -6.98 5.53 -12.88
C ILE A 142 -6.33 4.33 -13.55
N ALA A 143 -5.05 4.46 -13.88
CA ALA A 143 -4.22 3.32 -14.27
C ALA A 143 -3.66 2.63 -13.02
N ILE A 144 -4.03 1.37 -12.82
CA ILE A 144 -3.44 0.52 -11.78
C ILE A 144 -2.05 0.09 -12.23
N MET A 145 -1.05 0.34 -11.40
CA MET A 145 0.36 0.08 -11.70
C MET A 145 0.94 -1.06 -10.89
N MET A 146 0.40 -1.31 -9.71
CA MET A 146 0.86 -2.37 -8.82
C MET A 146 -0.31 -2.92 -8.02
N VAL A 147 -0.32 -4.23 -7.87
CA VAL A 147 -1.22 -4.96 -6.98
C VAL A 147 -0.39 -5.98 -6.20
N GLU A 148 -0.57 -5.98 -4.90
CA GLU A 148 -0.07 -7.02 -4.00
C GLU A 148 -1.24 -7.51 -3.17
N ALA A 149 -1.68 -8.73 -3.39
CA ALA A 149 -2.92 -9.26 -2.87
C ALA A 149 -2.70 -10.60 -2.16
N GLY A 150 -3.49 -10.85 -1.14
CA GLY A 150 -3.45 -12.10 -0.41
C GLY A 150 -4.73 -12.38 0.35
N ALA A 151 -5.07 -13.65 0.47
CA ALA A 151 -6.06 -14.12 1.42
C ALA A 151 -5.42 -14.21 2.82
N THR A 152 -6.25 -14.11 3.84
CA THR A 152 -5.80 -14.30 5.22
C THR A 152 -5.62 -15.78 5.55
N GLU A 153 -4.92 -16.08 6.64
CA GLU A 153 -4.68 -17.47 7.07
C GLU A 153 -6.00 -18.20 7.36
N ASP A 154 -6.97 -17.50 7.93
CA ASP A 154 -8.27 -18.04 8.35
C ASP A 154 -9.34 -18.00 7.24
N VAL A 155 -8.96 -17.71 5.98
CA VAL A 155 -9.91 -17.56 4.86
C VAL A 155 -10.83 -18.78 4.68
N VAL A 156 -10.31 -19.98 4.84
CA VAL A 156 -11.08 -21.22 4.66
C VAL A 156 -12.18 -21.34 5.72
N GLU A 157 -11.85 -21.01 6.97
CA GLU A 157 -12.81 -21.03 8.08
C GLU A 157 -13.87 -19.94 7.94
N LEU A 158 -13.46 -18.74 7.54
CA LEU A 158 -14.36 -17.61 7.30
C LEU A 158 -15.36 -17.93 6.17
N VAL A 159 -14.89 -18.50 5.07
CA VAL A 159 -15.76 -18.90 3.94
C VAL A 159 -16.67 -20.06 4.33
N ALA A 160 -16.19 -21.04 5.10
CA ALA A 160 -17.04 -22.10 5.63
C ALA A 160 -18.11 -21.56 6.60
N GLY A 161 -17.82 -20.47 7.30
CA GLY A 161 -18.74 -19.72 8.16
C GLY A 161 -19.74 -18.84 7.41
N GLY A 162 -19.70 -18.81 6.07
CA GLY A 162 -20.63 -18.08 5.21
C GLY A 162 -20.10 -16.75 4.65
N ALA A 163 -18.84 -16.40 4.88
CA ALA A 163 -18.23 -15.23 4.25
C ALA A 163 -18.02 -15.45 2.75
N GLN A 164 -18.02 -14.36 1.98
CA GLN A 164 -17.81 -14.39 0.53
C GLN A 164 -16.38 -14.87 0.20
N ALA A 165 -16.30 -15.90 -0.64
CA ALA A 165 -14.99 -16.38 -1.11
C ALA A 165 -14.30 -15.32 -2.01
N PRO A 166 -12.96 -15.17 -1.93
CA PRO A 166 -12.20 -14.23 -2.75
C PRO A 166 -12.06 -14.73 -4.20
N THR A 167 -13.16 -14.70 -4.94
CA THR A 167 -13.22 -15.06 -6.37
C THR A 167 -12.59 -13.96 -7.23
N GLU A 168 -12.30 -14.26 -8.49
CA GLU A 168 -11.81 -13.28 -9.46
C GLU A 168 -12.70 -12.04 -9.56
N THR A 169 -14.01 -12.23 -9.51
CA THR A 169 -14.98 -11.13 -9.54
C THR A 169 -14.86 -10.24 -8.31
N VAL A 170 -14.67 -10.84 -7.12
CA VAL A 170 -14.47 -10.10 -5.87
C VAL A 170 -13.16 -9.31 -5.91
N VAL A 171 -12.09 -9.93 -6.39
CA VAL A 171 -10.79 -9.25 -6.55
C VAL A 171 -10.90 -8.07 -7.52
N ALA A 172 -11.57 -8.25 -8.66
CA ALA A 172 -11.83 -7.17 -9.61
C ALA A 172 -12.66 -6.05 -8.98
N GLY A 173 -13.70 -6.38 -8.19
CA GLY A 173 -14.49 -5.42 -7.43
C GLY A 173 -13.64 -4.61 -6.43
N GLY A 174 -12.67 -5.26 -5.81
CA GLY A 174 -11.70 -4.58 -4.93
C GLY A 174 -10.84 -3.57 -5.67
N LEU A 175 -10.35 -3.90 -6.87
CA LEU A 175 -9.58 -2.95 -7.69
C LEU A 175 -10.42 -1.70 -8.03
N GLU A 176 -11.69 -1.90 -8.39
CA GLU A 176 -12.59 -0.77 -8.65
C GLU A 176 -12.86 0.04 -7.37
N ALA A 177 -13.00 -0.62 -6.21
CA ALA A 177 -13.18 0.06 -4.93
C ALA A 177 -11.95 0.88 -4.49
N ALA A 178 -10.74 0.51 -4.93
CA ALA A 178 -9.51 1.24 -4.63
C ALA A 178 -9.34 2.54 -5.43
N LYS A 179 -9.87 2.61 -6.67
CA LYS A 179 -9.67 3.74 -7.60
C LYS A 179 -10.06 5.11 -7.01
N PRO A 180 -11.22 5.30 -6.36
CA PRO A 180 -11.59 6.60 -5.80
C PRO A 180 -10.60 7.11 -4.74
N PHE A 181 -10.04 6.21 -3.93
CA PHE A 181 -9.04 6.57 -2.91
C PHE A 181 -7.71 6.93 -3.54
N ILE A 182 -7.29 6.20 -4.59
CA ILE A 182 -6.09 6.54 -5.37
C ILE A 182 -6.25 7.92 -6.01
N ALA A 183 -7.42 8.22 -6.59
CA ALA A 183 -7.71 9.54 -7.13
C ALA A 183 -7.53 10.65 -6.09
N GLN A 184 -8.09 10.47 -4.88
CA GLN A 184 -7.93 11.45 -3.79
C GLN A 184 -6.48 11.65 -3.35
N LEU A 185 -5.66 10.59 -3.39
CA LEU A 185 -4.25 10.67 -3.01
C LEU A 185 -3.39 11.32 -4.10
N CYS A 186 -3.85 11.32 -5.35
CA CYS A 186 -3.14 11.92 -6.48
C CYS A 186 -3.48 13.40 -6.70
N HIS A 187 -4.60 13.90 -6.15
CA HIS A 187 -4.98 15.32 -6.15
C HIS A 187 -4.32 16.09 -5.01
#